data_8b9706ffe11ccfaa90d210bcd28a1dd8
#
_entry.id   8b9706ffe11ccfaa90d210bcd28a1dd8
#
_cell.length_a   1.000
_cell.length_b   1.000
_cell.length_c   1.000
_cell.angle_alpha   90.00
_cell.angle_beta   90.00
_cell.angle_gamma   90.00
#
_symmetry.space_group_name_H-M   'P 1'
#
loop_
_entity.id
_entity.type
_entity.pdbx_description
1 polymer ?
#
loop_
_entity_poly.entity_id
_entity_poly.type
_entity_poly.pdbx_seq_one_letter_code
_entity_poly.pdbx_strand_id
1 'polypeptide(L)'
;MLSREIKRRSTLSGNSAGPAHRAGLALFMVLIVSATSACYRYAPLLGEPPVPGEEVRLRLSGSAAAELSDRVGRSIRSVEGNVLLGTPDSVVVDVGWGAVYAGTVFEGRRDTLRFGADQVLEVDRKEFSRARTAGITAALAAVVVVLFRSIAGGGGGTGGDQGGGTPPVI
;
A
#
# COMPACT_ATOMS: atom_id res chain seq x y z
N MET A 1 -16.15 -53.17 -43.19
CA MET A 1 -15.37 -52.80 -41.99
C MET A 1 -15.69 -51.35 -41.67
N LEU A 2 -16.51 -51.14 -40.64
CA LEU A 2 -17.03 -49.84 -40.23
C LEU A 2 -16.15 -49.27 -39.10
N SER A 3 -15.41 -48.20 -39.35
CA SER A 3 -14.77 -47.43 -38.30
C SER A 3 -15.70 -46.33 -37.80
N ARG A 4 -16.18 -46.49 -36.57
CA ARG A 4 -16.96 -45.46 -35.86
C ARG A 4 -16.02 -44.43 -35.24
N GLU A 5 -16.05 -43.23 -35.78
CA GLU A 5 -15.43 -42.05 -35.24
C GLU A 5 -16.25 -41.50 -34.06
N ILE A 6 -15.74 -41.67 -32.85
CA ILE A 6 -16.34 -41.14 -31.61
C ILE A 6 -15.90 -39.69 -31.46
N LYS A 7 -16.71 -38.75 -31.89
CA LYS A 7 -16.56 -37.31 -31.71
C LYS A 7 -16.88 -36.93 -30.25
N ARG A 8 -15.89 -36.98 -29.36
CA ARG A 8 -15.98 -36.43 -28.01
C ARG A 8 -16.08 -34.92 -28.10
N ARG A 9 -17.28 -34.38 -27.98
CA ARG A 9 -17.49 -32.96 -27.67
C ARG A 9 -17.21 -32.75 -26.17
N SER A 10 -16.04 -32.30 -25.82
CA SER A 10 -15.76 -31.73 -24.52
C SER A 10 -16.33 -30.30 -24.49
N THR A 11 -17.55 -30.18 -23.96
CA THR A 11 -18.11 -28.87 -23.56
C THR A 11 -17.38 -28.41 -22.33
N LEU A 12 -16.32 -27.64 -22.51
CA LEU A 12 -15.73 -26.80 -21.48
C LEU A 12 -16.75 -25.69 -21.17
N SER A 13 -17.58 -25.97 -20.14
CA SER A 13 -18.43 -24.95 -19.52
C SER A 13 -17.50 -23.92 -18.86
N GLY A 14 -17.07 -22.92 -19.63
CA GLY A 14 -16.35 -21.76 -19.13
C GLY A 14 -17.33 -20.96 -18.28
N ASN A 15 -17.20 -21.07 -16.97
CA ASN A 15 -17.88 -20.22 -16.01
C ASN A 15 -17.33 -18.80 -16.18
N SER A 16 -17.88 -18.05 -17.13
CA SER A 16 -17.50 -16.65 -17.40
C SER A 16 -18.06 -15.81 -16.25
N ALA A 17 -17.24 -15.62 -15.20
CA ALA A 17 -17.51 -14.61 -14.17
C ALA A 17 -17.79 -13.29 -14.88
N GLY A 18 -19.00 -12.75 -14.72
CA GLY A 18 -19.45 -11.56 -15.42
C GLY A 18 -18.55 -10.34 -15.20
N PRO A 19 -18.59 -9.35 -16.08
CA PRO A 19 -17.71 -8.18 -16.03
C PRO A 19 -17.79 -7.43 -14.68
N ALA A 20 -18.93 -7.48 -14.00
CA ALA A 20 -19.12 -6.87 -12.68
C ALA A 20 -18.24 -7.53 -11.60
N HIS A 21 -18.01 -8.84 -11.67
CA HIS A 21 -17.17 -9.55 -10.69
C HIS A 21 -15.69 -9.21 -10.87
N ARG A 22 -15.24 -9.04 -12.11
CA ARG A 22 -13.85 -8.62 -12.43
C ARG A 22 -13.58 -7.19 -12.01
N ALA A 23 -14.54 -6.28 -12.19
CA ALA A 23 -14.45 -4.91 -11.75
C ALA A 23 -14.39 -4.80 -10.22
N GLY A 24 -15.18 -5.59 -9.49
CA GLY A 24 -15.15 -5.66 -8.03
C GLY A 24 -13.82 -6.16 -7.49
N LEU A 25 -13.24 -7.19 -8.09
CA LEU A 25 -11.93 -7.74 -7.70
C LEU A 25 -10.81 -6.74 -7.96
N ALA A 26 -10.82 -6.04 -9.09
CA ALA A 26 -9.82 -5.02 -9.41
C ALA A 26 -9.88 -3.85 -8.43
N LEU A 27 -11.07 -3.35 -8.11
CA LEU A 27 -11.26 -2.29 -7.13
C LEU A 27 -10.76 -2.70 -5.74
N PHE A 28 -11.04 -3.94 -5.32
CA PHE A 28 -10.58 -4.49 -4.05
C PHE A 28 -9.06 -4.58 -3.98
N MET A 29 -8.39 -5.03 -5.05
CA MET A 29 -6.93 -5.07 -5.13
C MET A 29 -6.30 -3.67 -5.06
N VAL A 30 -6.88 -2.69 -5.75
CA VAL A 30 -6.41 -1.28 -5.66
C VAL A 30 -6.55 -0.75 -4.24
N LEU A 31 -7.62 -1.07 -3.54
CA LEU A 31 -7.86 -0.65 -2.17
C LEU A 31 -6.84 -1.25 -1.19
N ILE A 32 -6.51 -2.54 -1.34
CA ILE A 32 -5.47 -3.21 -0.54
C ILE A 32 -4.09 -2.57 -0.77
N VAL A 33 -3.70 -2.35 -2.02
CA VAL A 33 -2.40 -1.74 -2.36
C VAL A 33 -2.30 -0.32 -1.81
N SER A 34 -3.37 0.47 -1.90
CA SER A 34 -3.41 1.83 -1.35
C SER A 34 -3.33 1.85 0.18
N ALA A 35 -3.87 0.83 0.85
CA ALA A 35 -3.88 0.73 2.30
C ALA A 35 -2.49 0.45 2.89
N THR A 36 -1.62 -0.27 2.18
CA THR A 36 -0.28 -0.62 2.68
C THR A 36 0.67 0.58 2.79
N SER A 37 0.47 1.62 1.97
CA SER A 37 1.30 2.83 1.98
C SER A 37 0.96 3.83 3.09
N ALA A 38 -0.17 3.68 3.76
CA ALA A 38 -0.72 4.66 4.70
C ALA A 38 -0.35 4.41 6.18
N CYS A 39 0.40 3.35 6.50
CA CYS A 39 0.62 2.93 7.88
C CYS A 39 1.67 3.75 8.64
N TYR A 40 2.49 4.53 7.95
CA TYR A 40 3.55 5.34 8.57
C TYR A 40 3.28 6.83 8.43
N ARG A 41 3.71 7.59 9.41
CA ARG A 41 3.74 9.04 9.39
C ARG A 41 5.08 9.53 9.92
N TYR A 42 5.48 10.71 9.48
CA TYR A 42 6.58 11.43 10.09
C TYR A 42 6.04 12.34 11.20
N ALA A 43 6.63 12.25 12.37
CA ALA A 43 6.29 13.08 13.53
C ALA A 43 7.54 13.84 13.99
N PRO A 44 7.46 15.17 14.22
CA PRO A 44 8.61 15.94 14.64
C PRO A 44 9.09 15.50 16.02
N LEU A 45 10.41 15.36 16.16
CA LEU A 45 11.07 15.15 17.44
C LEU A 45 11.28 16.50 18.11
N LEU A 46 10.45 16.79 19.13
CA LEU A 46 10.51 18.05 19.86
C LEU A 46 11.47 17.91 21.05
N GLY A 47 12.74 18.28 20.83
CA GLY A 47 13.72 18.41 21.90
C GLY A 47 14.37 17.12 22.41
N GLU A 48 13.99 15.96 21.88
CA GLU A 48 14.66 14.69 22.18
C GLU A 48 15.68 14.35 21.10
N PRO A 49 16.90 13.90 21.46
CA PRO A 49 17.83 13.39 20.45
C PRO A 49 17.29 12.09 19.85
N PRO A 50 17.45 11.88 18.53
CA PRO A 50 16.98 10.66 17.87
C PRO A 50 17.79 9.45 18.38
N VAL A 51 17.08 8.31 18.54
CA VAL A 51 17.67 7.07 19.06
C VAL A 51 18.32 6.26 17.94
N PRO A 52 19.50 5.63 18.17
CA PRO A 52 20.11 4.75 17.20
C PRO A 52 19.16 3.64 16.71
N GLY A 53 19.12 3.41 15.39
CA GLY A 53 18.23 2.45 14.74
C GLY A 53 16.86 3.03 14.31
N GLU A 54 16.52 4.25 14.70
CA GLU A 54 15.31 4.92 14.22
C GLU A 54 15.48 5.41 12.77
N GLU A 55 14.42 5.28 11.98
CA GLU A 55 14.35 5.90 10.66
C GLU A 55 13.83 7.33 10.80
N VAL A 56 14.66 8.29 10.39
CA VAL A 56 14.37 9.72 10.51
C VAL A 56 14.43 10.43 9.17
N ARG A 57 13.71 11.54 9.09
CA ARG A 57 13.83 12.53 8.03
C ARG A 57 14.42 13.80 8.64
N LEU A 58 15.58 14.22 8.14
CA LEU A 58 16.24 15.45 8.52
C LEU A 58 15.91 16.54 7.49
N ARG A 59 15.35 17.67 7.92
CA ARG A 59 15.24 18.88 7.11
C ARG A 59 16.50 19.70 7.31
N LEU A 60 17.24 19.91 6.23
CA LEU A 60 18.52 20.61 6.26
C LEU A 60 18.34 22.12 6.22
N SER A 61 19.25 22.85 6.88
CA SER A 61 19.40 24.28 6.71
C SER A 61 19.81 24.62 5.27
N GLY A 62 19.62 25.86 4.84
CA GLY A 62 19.94 26.27 3.47
C GLY A 62 21.39 26.02 3.09
N SER A 63 22.34 26.25 3.99
CA SER A 63 23.78 26.02 3.79
C SER A 63 24.09 24.52 3.66
N ALA A 64 23.60 23.69 4.58
CA ALA A 64 23.81 22.24 4.55
C ALA A 64 23.14 21.59 3.31
N ALA A 65 21.96 22.09 2.95
CA ALA A 65 21.26 21.64 1.75
C ALA A 65 22.03 21.96 0.47
N ALA A 66 22.62 23.15 0.36
CA ALA A 66 23.45 23.55 -0.78
C ALA A 66 24.72 22.70 -0.87
N GLU A 67 25.46 22.56 0.22
CA GLU A 67 26.69 21.75 0.26
C GLU A 67 26.44 20.29 -0.13
N LEU A 68 25.37 19.70 0.41
CA LEU A 68 25.02 18.32 0.07
C LEU A 68 24.53 18.18 -1.37
N SER A 69 23.79 19.17 -1.88
CA SER A 69 23.32 19.20 -3.27
C SER A 69 24.47 19.26 -4.27
N ASP A 70 25.50 20.06 -3.99
CA ASP A 70 26.71 20.15 -4.81
C ASP A 70 27.48 18.84 -4.83
N ARG A 71 27.58 18.17 -3.68
CA ARG A 71 28.27 16.87 -3.54
C ARG A 71 27.55 15.73 -4.28
N VAL A 72 26.22 15.74 -4.26
CA VAL A 72 25.38 14.66 -4.84
C VAL A 72 24.97 14.97 -6.29
N GLY A 73 25.11 16.21 -6.73
CA GLY A 73 24.76 16.66 -8.09
C GLY A 73 23.25 16.82 -8.31
N ARG A 74 22.45 16.89 -7.25
CA ARG A 74 21.00 17.14 -7.32
C ARG A 74 20.53 17.96 -6.13
N SER A 75 19.42 18.69 -6.29
CA SER A 75 18.84 19.49 -5.20
C SER A 75 18.30 18.60 -4.08
N ILE A 76 18.84 18.77 -2.87
CA ILE A 76 18.47 18.03 -1.66
C ILE A 76 18.09 19.05 -0.59
N ARG A 77 16.87 18.93 -0.04
CA ARG A 77 16.38 19.74 1.07
C ARG A 77 16.14 18.92 2.33
N SER A 78 15.97 17.62 2.16
CA SER A 78 15.78 16.69 3.25
C SER A 78 16.49 15.38 2.96
N VAL A 79 16.92 14.70 4.00
CA VAL A 79 17.61 13.42 3.96
C VAL A 79 16.85 12.43 4.82
N GLU A 80 16.61 11.24 4.30
CA GLU A 80 16.01 10.12 5.04
C GLU A 80 17.07 9.06 5.28
N GLY A 81 17.13 8.54 6.50
CA GLY A 81 18.11 7.52 6.85
C GLY A 81 17.89 6.93 8.22
N ASN A 82 18.69 5.91 8.52
CA ASN A 82 18.70 5.29 9.85
C ASN A 82 19.71 6.01 10.73
N VAL A 83 19.30 6.35 11.95
CA VAL A 83 20.18 6.98 12.94
C VAL A 83 21.23 5.97 13.41
N LEU A 84 22.50 6.33 13.26
CA LEU A 84 23.61 5.59 13.84
C LEU A 84 23.99 6.14 15.21
N LEU A 85 23.94 7.47 15.36
CA LEU A 85 24.23 8.17 16.60
C LEU A 85 23.41 9.47 16.65
N GLY A 86 22.70 9.69 17.75
CA GLY A 86 21.97 10.92 18.05
C GLY A 86 22.50 11.53 19.33
N THR A 87 22.92 12.81 19.26
CA THR A 87 23.31 13.62 20.40
C THR A 87 22.60 14.97 20.31
N PRO A 88 22.53 15.76 21.39
CA PRO A 88 21.95 17.11 21.30
C PRO A 88 22.61 18.01 20.27
N ASP A 89 23.91 17.81 20.03
CA ASP A 89 24.72 18.70 19.16
C ASP A 89 24.91 18.15 17.73
N SER A 90 24.65 16.87 17.51
CA SER A 90 24.86 16.26 16.20
C SER A 90 24.07 14.97 16.00
N VAL A 91 23.73 14.69 14.74
CA VAL A 91 23.12 13.43 14.33
C VAL A 91 23.95 12.79 13.21
N VAL A 92 24.18 11.48 13.35
CA VAL A 92 24.85 10.66 12.32
C VAL A 92 23.82 9.69 11.76
N VAL A 93 23.63 9.74 10.45
CA VAL A 93 22.64 8.90 9.75
C VAL A 93 23.28 8.11 8.63
N ASP A 94 22.80 6.88 8.46
CA ASP A 94 23.10 6.02 7.31
C ASP A 94 22.04 6.26 6.23
N VAL A 95 22.46 6.87 5.13
CA VAL A 95 21.58 7.30 4.03
C VAL A 95 21.75 6.40 2.83
N GLY A 96 20.67 5.81 2.36
CA GLY A 96 20.65 5.09 1.09
C GLY A 96 20.30 6.02 -0.07
N TRP A 97 21.23 6.22 -1.00
CA TRP A 97 20.98 6.97 -2.22
C TRP A 97 20.38 6.03 -3.27
N GLY A 98 19.07 5.90 -3.30
CA GLY A 98 18.39 5.15 -4.35
C GLY A 98 18.45 5.92 -5.69
N ALA A 99 18.91 5.28 -6.73
CA ALA A 99 18.76 5.76 -8.09
C ALA A 99 17.67 4.96 -8.79
N VAL A 100 16.70 5.64 -9.39
CA VAL A 100 15.71 5.01 -10.27
C VAL A 100 16.23 5.17 -11.71
N TYR A 101 16.60 4.05 -12.35
CA TYR A 101 16.97 4.03 -13.74
C TYR A 101 16.02 3.12 -14.51
N ALA A 102 15.39 3.64 -15.54
CA ALA A 102 14.43 2.89 -16.38
C ALA A 102 13.33 2.15 -15.61
N GLY A 103 12.82 2.74 -14.50
CA GLY A 103 11.78 2.15 -13.69
C GLY A 103 12.25 1.10 -12.67
N THR A 104 13.54 0.77 -12.65
CA THR A 104 14.13 -0.14 -11.67
C THR A 104 14.82 0.67 -10.59
N VAL A 105 14.47 0.37 -9.33
CA VAL A 105 15.16 0.94 -8.17
C VAL A 105 16.46 0.17 -7.99
N PHE A 106 17.59 0.85 -8.23
CA PHE A 106 18.90 0.32 -7.82
C PHE A 106 19.12 0.71 -6.37
N GLU A 107 19.44 -0.27 -5.52
CA GLU A 107 19.98 0.02 -4.20
C GLU A 107 21.31 0.75 -4.39
N GLY A 108 21.23 2.07 -4.27
CA GLY A 108 22.36 2.93 -4.43
C GLY A 108 23.34 2.79 -3.28
N ARG A 109 24.45 3.47 -3.43
CA ARG A 109 25.49 3.60 -2.42
C ARG A 109 24.87 4.05 -1.09
N ARG A 110 25.31 3.46 0.00
CA ARG A 110 25.05 3.91 1.36
C ARG A 110 26.18 4.81 1.82
N ASP A 111 25.84 5.96 2.35
CA ASP A 111 26.79 6.92 2.88
C ASP A 111 26.41 7.27 4.32
N THR A 112 27.41 7.29 5.21
CA THR A 112 27.23 7.81 6.56
C THR A 112 27.43 9.31 6.53
N LEU A 113 26.39 10.06 6.88
CA LEU A 113 26.42 11.51 6.93
C LEU A 113 26.32 11.98 8.38
N ARG A 114 27.11 13.01 8.71
CA ARG A 114 27.07 13.67 10.01
C ARG A 114 26.59 15.10 9.83
N PHE A 115 25.61 15.48 10.63
CA PHE A 115 25.06 16.84 10.65
C PHE A 115 25.17 17.42 12.06
N GLY A 116 25.59 18.68 12.16
CA GLY A 116 25.53 19.46 13.38
C GLY A 116 24.12 19.99 13.65
N ALA A 117 23.84 20.39 14.88
CA ALA A 117 22.54 20.94 15.24
C ALA A 117 22.17 22.19 14.43
N ASP A 118 23.15 23.01 14.03
CA ASP A 118 23.00 24.20 13.19
C ASP A 118 22.67 23.88 11.72
N GLN A 119 22.95 22.66 11.29
CA GLN A 119 22.71 22.16 9.93
C GLN A 119 21.35 21.54 9.75
N VAL A 120 20.64 21.24 10.85
CA VAL A 120 19.33 20.56 10.84
C VAL A 120 18.26 21.50 11.39
N LEU A 121 17.24 21.77 10.59
CA LEU A 121 16.10 22.61 11.00
C LEU A 121 15.06 21.80 11.78
N GLU A 122 14.85 20.53 11.38
CA GLU A 122 13.82 19.68 11.94
C GLU A 122 14.22 18.23 11.78
N VAL A 123 13.93 17.43 12.80
CA VAL A 123 14.10 15.99 12.78
C VAL A 123 12.72 15.36 12.94
N ASP A 124 12.28 14.65 11.92
CA ASP A 124 11.04 13.89 11.95
C ASP A 124 11.34 12.41 12.13
N ARG A 125 10.69 11.76 13.09
CA ARG A 125 10.76 10.32 13.27
C ARG A 125 9.65 9.63 12.50
N LYS A 126 9.97 8.54 11.84
CA LYS A 126 8.98 7.68 11.17
C LYS A 126 8.26 6.83 12.22
N GLU A 127 7.00 7.14 12.43
CA GLU A 127 6.15 6.45 13.40
C GLU A 127 5.08 5.60 12.73
N PHE A 128 4.79 4.46 13.35
CA PHE A 128 3.66 3.64 12.95
C PHE A 128 2.34 4.27 13.43
N SER A 129 1.47 4.62 12.51
CA SER A 129 0.17 5.23 12.83
C SER A 129 -0.88 4.18 13.18
N ARG A 130 -1.01 3.85 14.48
CA ARG A 130 -2.00 2.89 14.98
C ARG A 130 -3.43 3.27 14.58
N ALA A 131 -3.77 4.56 14.62
CA ALA A 131 -5.10 5.05 14.26
C ALA A 131 -5.43 4.81 12.78
N ARG A 132 -4.47 5.06 11.86
CA ARG A 132 -4.65 4.79 10.43
C ARG A 132 -4.77 3.30 10.17
N THR A 133 -3.95 2.49 10.81
CA THR A 133 -4.00 1.02 10.67
C THR A 133 -5.33 0.48 11.16
N ALA A 134 -5.82 0.92 12.33
CA ALA A 134 -7.12 0.53 12.85
C ALA A 134 -8.26 0.92 11.89
N GLY A 135 -8.22 2.14 11.32
CA GLY A 135 -9.20 2.59 10.33
C GLY A 135 -9.22 1.73 9.07
N ILE A 136 -8.05 1.40 8.54
CA ILE A 136 -7.92 0.53 7.35
C ILE A 136 -8.42 -0.88 7.65
N THR A 137 -8.05 -1.44 8.80
CA THR A 137 -8.50 -2.78 9.22
C THR A 137 -10.02 -2.83 9.37
N ALA A 138 -10.62 -1.81 9.99
CA ALA A 138 -12.06 -1.70 10.14
C ALA A 138 -12.77 -1.58 8.78
N ALA A 139 -12.24 -0.78 7.86
CA ALA A 139 -12.79 -0.64 6.51
C ALA A 139 -12.72 -1.96 5.73
N LEU A 140 -11.60 -2.69 5.79
CA LEU A 140 -11.46 -3.99 5.17
C LEU A 140 -12.43 -5.02 5.75
N ALA A 141 -12.58 -5.05 7.08
CA ALA A 141 -13.53 -5.93 7.75
C ALA A 141 -14.98 -5.64 7.31
N ALA A 142 -15.36 -4.36 7.19
CA ALA A 142 -16.68 -3.96 6.71
C ALA A 142 -16.93 -4.43 5.27
N VAL A 143 -15.94 -4.29 4.37
CA VAL A 143 -16.03 -4.78 2.98
C VAL A 143 -16.23 -6.30 2.95
N VAL A 144 -15.48 -7.06 3.74
CA VAL A 144 -15.61 -8.52 3.83
C VAL A 144 -17.01 -8.90 4.31
N VAL A 145 -17.56 -8.24 5.32
CA VAL A 145 -18.91 -8.49 5.82
C VAL A 145 -19.97 -8.20 4.76
N VAL A 146 -19.85 -7.10 4.02
CA VAL A 146 -20.76 -6.75 2.93
C VAL A 146 -20.72 -7.81 1.82
N LEU A 147 -19.51 -8.22 1.41
CA LEU A 147 -19.35 -9.27 0.39
C LEU A 147 -19.96 -10.59 0.85
N PHE A 148 -19.73 -10.98 2.11
CA PHE A 148 -20.29 -12.21 2.67
C PHE A 148 -21.81 -12.18 2.69
N ARG A 149 -22.42 -11.06 3.08
CA ARG A 149 -23.88 -10.86 3.05
C ARG A 149 -24.43 -10.88 1.64
N SER A 150 -23.74 -10.32 0.67
CA SER A 150 -24.18 -10.34 -0.75
C SER A 150 -24.16 -11.75 -1.34
N ILE A 151 -23.20 -12.59 -0.93
CA ILE A 151 -23.12 -13.98 -1.38
C ILE A 151 -24.13 -14.84 -0.64
N ALA A 152 -24.30 -14.69 0.67
CA ALA A 152 -25.22 -15.47 1.49
C ALA A 152 -26.70 -15.07 1.30
N GLY A 153 -26.94 -13.78 0.98
CA GLY A 153 -28.30 -13.26 0.76
C GLY A 153 -28.84 -13.46 -0.66
N GLY A 154 -28.00 -13.82 -1.63
CA GLY A 154 -28.39 -14.05 -3.02
C GLY A 154 -29.14 -15.38 -3.31
N GLY A 155 -29.39 -16.18 -2.29
CA GLY A 155 -30.10 -17.46 -2.40
C GLY A 155 -31.63 -17.41 -2.24
N GLY A 156 -32.23 -16.24 -2.11
CA GLY A 156 -33.69 -16.06 -2.03
C GLY A 156 -34.34 -16.05 -3.41
N GLY A 157 -34.42 -17.19 -4.07
CA GLY A 157 -35.23 -17.37 -5.27
C GLY A 157 -36.70 -17.11 -4.96
N THR A 158 -37.25 -16.04 -5.52
CA THR A 158 -38.70 -15.83 -5.65
C THR A 158 -39.26 -16.90 -6.61
N GLY A 159 -39.51 -18.08 -6.10
CA GLY A 159 -40.40 -19.06 -6.74
C GLY A 159 -41.84 -18.61 -6.54
N GLY A 160 -42.27 -17.62 -7.31
CA GLY A 160 -43.69 -17.27 -7.46
C GLY A 160 -44.35 -18.24 -8.45
N ASP A 161 -44.68 -19.40 -7.99
CA ASP A 161 -45.58 -20.30 -8.75
C ASP A 161 -47.03 -19.87 -8.50
N GLN A 162 -47.58 -19.08 -9.42
CA GLN A 162 -49.03 -18.85 -9.49
C GLN A 162 -49.61 -19.72 -10.58
N GLY A 163 -49.79 -21.00 -10.23
CA GLY A 163 -50.65 -21.90 -10.95
C GLY A 163 -52.15 -21.60 -10.68
N GLY A 164 -52.68 -20.60 -11.35
CA GLY A 164 -54.12 -20.34 -11.43
C GLY A 164 -54.80 -21.29 -12.38
N GLY A 165 -55.16 -22.48 -11.91
CA GLY A 165 -56.06 -23.39 -12.65
C GLY A 165 -57.48 -22.89 -12.52
N THR A 166 -58.07 -22.44 -13.65
CA THR A 166 -59.50 -22.24 -13.83
C THR A 166 -60.21 -23.58 -14.06
N PRO A 167 -61.26 -23.94 -13.28
CA PRO A 167 -62.06 -25.14 -13.53
C PRO A 167 -62.98 -24.94 -14.72
N PRO A 168 -63.28 -25.99 -15.51
CA PRO A 168 -64.22 -25.89 -16.63
C PRO A 168 -65.65 -25.82 -16.13
N VAL A 169 -66.42 -24.88 -16.69
CA VAL A 169 -67.87 -24.78 -16.51
C VAL A 169 -68.54 -25.68 -17.54
N ILE A 170 -69.44 -26.57 -17.05
CA ILE A 170 -70.37 -27.37 -17.86
C ILE A 170 -71.66 -26.58 -18.07
#